data_108779a0c5573e80d86992cd4f0e2e4c
#
_entry.id   108779a0c5573e80d86992cd4f0e2e4c
#
_cell.length_a   1.000
_cell.length_b   1.000
_cell.length_c   1.000
_cell.angle_alpha   90.00
_cell.angle_beta   90.00
_cell.angle_gamma   90.00
#
_symmetry.space_group_name_H-M   'P 1'
#
loop_
_entity.id
_entity.type
_entity.pdbx_description
1 polymer ?
#
loop_
_entity_poly.entity_id
_entity_poly.type
_entity_poly.pdbx_seq_one_letter_code
_entity_poly.pdbx_strand_id
1 'polypeptide(L)'
;MKIKLLEYHAQNLVYENTSGCNFNTAEHLCENEQEIITENYLINLSEKWFDGIHISTAEIITQHTEDFYYESSLNHIGFLFCLNGSIDYFNDTKTKHLLSLHQNQQNISAGQLNRVVFNVTGKASYTYIQLTESYFKKIASQDFAEKTNLICTDITPEIALLLQALNNHKYMGRVKRIYLESKIFELIVFYLQQERPVTIPIKEEDAKKIFFAKQLVESNLQHPCSLMELSRKAGINDYKLKKGFKILIGHTVFGYLYKIRMERAHYFLLQEKKSVSEVAFLVGYKNAQHFITAFKKHYKILPGSLNKN
;
A
#
# COMPACT_ATOMS: atom_id res chain seq x y z
N MET A 1 -4.89 18.87 -13.59
CA MET A 1 -4.72 18.52 -12.16
C MET A 1 -3.41 19.13 -11.72
N LYS A 2 -3.37 19.83 -10.60
CA LYS A 2 -2.12 20.24 -9.96
C LYS A 2 -1.88 19.31 -8.79
N ILE A 3 -0.65 18.85 -8.66
CA ILE A 3 -0.21 18.02 -7.55
C ILE A 3 0.89 18.79 -6.83
N LYS A 4 0.79 18.87 -5.51
CA LYS A 4 1.80 19.45 -4.64
C LYS A 4 2.24 18.46 -3.60
N LEU A 5 3.53 18.46 -3.33
CA LEU A 5 4.14 17.78 -2.20
C LEU A 5 4.90 18.82 -1.38
N LEU A 6 4.61 18.91 -0.09
CA LEU A 6 5.28 19.81 0.84
C LEU A 6 5.81 19.00 2.03
N GLU A 7 6.85 19.50 2.66
CA GLU A 7 7.23 19.06 4.01
C GLU A 7 6.11 19.47 4.98
N TYR A 8 5.60 18.53 5.77
CA TYR A 8 4.43 18.80 6.60
C TYR A 8 4.68 19.87 7.65
N HIS A 9 5.81 19.82 8.34
CA HIS A 9 6.13 20.75 9.43
C HIS A 9 6.65 22.10 8.94
N ALA A 10 7.57 22.09 7.99
CA ALA A 10 8.20 23.31 7.49
C ALA A 10 7.40 24.02 6.40
N GLN A 11 6.39 23.35 5.82
CA GLN A 11 5.59 23.84 4.70
C GLN A 11 6.45 24.21 3.47
N ASN A 12 7.67 23.70 3.39
CA ASN A 12 8.52 23.88 2.23
C ASN A 12 7.99 23.11 1.04
N LEU A 13 7.98 23.74 -0.13
CA LEU A 13 7.58 23.06 -1.36
C LEU A 13 8.65 22.04 -1.75
N VAL A 14 8.31 20.76 -1.71
CA VAL A 14 9.17 19.65 -2.15
C VAL A 14 9.04 19.46 -3.65
N TYR A 15 7.78 19.44 -4.12
CA TYR A 15 7.47 19.23 -5.53
C TYR A 15 6.14 19.89 -5.90
N GLU A 16 6.06 20.47 -7.08
CA GLU A 16 4.81 20.89 -7.73
C GLU A 16 4.85 20.49 -9.20
N ASN A 17 3.83 19.78 -9.63
CA ASN A 17 3.64 19.55 -11.05
C ASN A 17 3.09 20.83 -11.69
N THR A 18 3.98 21.60 -12.34
CA THR A 18 3.67 22.88 -13.01
C THR A 18 3.51 22.75 -14.52
N SER A 19 3.50 21.50 -15.05
CA SER A 19 3.45 21.32 -16.49
C SER A 19 2.25 22.02 -17.12
N GLY A 20 2.52 22.87 -18.11
CA GLY A 20 1.51 23.63 -18.84
C GLY A 20 0.59 22.81 -19.74
N CYS A 21 0.74 21.47 -19.75
CA CYS A 21 -0.16 20.56 -20.43
C CYS A 21 -1.44 20.42 -19.61
N ASN A 22 -2.56 20.80 -20.18
CA ASN A 22 -3.87 20.61 -19.54
C ASN A 22 -4.10 19.11 -19.32
N PHE A 23 -4.11 18.68 -18.05
CA PHE A 23 -4.23 17.29 -17.64
C PHE A 23 -5.42 16.55 -18.28
N ASN A 24 -6.53 17.28 -18.50
CA ASN A 24 -7.76 16.70 -19.04
C ASN A 24 -7.79 16.62 -20.57
N THR A 25 -6.89 17.32 -21.26
CA THR A 25 -6.92 17.48 -22.73
C THR A 25 -5.57 17.24 -23.39
N ALA A 26 -4.59 16.70 -22.65
CA ALA A 26 -3.29 16.40 -23.22
C ALA A 26 -3.40 15.24 -24.22
N GLU A 27 -3.49 15.56 -25.50
CA GLU A 27 -3.51 14.57 -26.59
C GLU A 27 -2.22 13.78 -26.70
N HIS A 28 -1.13 14.30 -26.13
CA HIS A 28 0.19 13.69 -26.14
C HIS A 28 0.59 13.19 -24.75
N LEU A 29 1.38 12.13 -24.72
CA LEU A 29 2.02 11.67 -23.49
C LEU A 29 3.03 12.72 -23.03
N CYS A 30 2.84 13.21 -21.81
CA CYS A 30 3.81 14.06 -21.11
C CYS A 30 4.52 13.21 -20.07
N GLU A 31 5.82 13.39 -19.93
CA GLU A 31 6.66 12.66 -18.98
C GLU A 31 7.57 13.64 -18.23
N ASN A 32 7.81 13.38 -16.97
CA ASN A 32 8.74 14.13 -16.14
C ASN A 32 9.49 13.16 -15.21
N GLU A 33 10.78 13.36 -15.06
CA GLU A 33 11.61 12.65 -14.09
C GLU A 33 12.35 13.67 -13.26
N GLN A 34 12.34 13.51 -11.97
CA GLN A 34 12.96 14.44 -11.04
C GLN A 34 13.59 13.69 -9.87
N GLU A 35 14.80 14.10 -9.54
CA GLU A 35 15.51 13.71 -8.32
C GLU A 35 15.53 14.90 -7.36
N ILE A 36 15.08 14.70 -6.13
CA ILE A 36 15.03 15.72 -5.07
C ILE A 36 15.92 15.22 -3.95
N ILE A 37 16.98 15.97 -3.65
CA ILE A 37 17.97 15.62 -2.64
C ILE A 37 17.99 16.71 -1.58
N THR A 38 17.81 16.30 -0.32
CA THR A 38 17.98 17.15 0.86
C THR A 38 18.89 16.46 1.87
N GLU A 39 19.16 17.10 2.99
CA GLU A 39 19.92 16.47 4.08
C GLU A 39 19.17 15.29 4.72
N ASN A 40 17.83 15.31 4.71
CA ASN A 40 17.00 14.35 5.42
C ASN A 40 16.43 13.24 4.52
N TYR A 41 16.27 13.51 3.21
CA TYR A 41 15.66 12.57 2.29
C TYR A 41 16.12 12.71 0.85
N LEU A 42 15.97 11.62 0.11
CA LEU A 42 16.11 11.55 -1.34
C LEU A 42 14.79 11.01 -1.92
N ILE A 43 14.27 11.72 -2.94
CA ILE A 43 13.07 11.30 -3.67
C ILE A 43 13.39 11.21 -5.15
N ASN A 44 13.25 10.02 -5.72
CA ASN A 44 13.24 9.81 -7.17
C ASN A 44 11.79 9.70 -7.63
N LEU A 45 11.35 10.66 -8.43
CA LEU A 45 9.97 10.75 -8.92
C LEU A 45 9.96 10.63 -10.45
N SER A 46 9.14 9.73 -10.98
CA SER A 46 8.84 9.63 -12.41
C SER A 46 7.33 9.75 -12.60
N GLU A 47 6.92 10.65 -13.47
CA GLU A 47 5.52 10.93 -13.77
C GLU A 47 5.22 10.81 -15.25
N LYS A 48 4.03 10.33 -15.55
CA LYS A 48 3.48 10.23 -16.90
C LYS A 48 2.02 10.65 -16.86
N TRP A 49 1.58 11.53 -17.78
CA TRP A 49 0.18 11.94 -17.80
C TRP A 49 -0.32 12.20 -19.23
N PHE A 50 -1.58 11.89 -19.47
CA PHE A 50 -2.32 12.11 -20.70
C PHE A 50 -3.81 11.87 -20.48
N ASP A 51 -4.67 12.59 -21.17
CA ASP A 51 -6.13 12.39 -21.25
C ASP A 51 -6.83 12.00 -19.92
N GLY A 52 -6.52 12.71 -18.84
CA GLY A 52 -7.11 12.45 -17.52
C GLY A 52 -6.50 11.28 -16.75
N ILE A 53 -5.42 10.69 -17.23
CA ILE A 53 -4.61 9.66 -16.56
C ILE A 53 -3.33 10.30 -16.04
N HIS A 54 -2.99 10.03 -14.78
CA HIS A 54 -1.70 10.37 -14.19
C HIS A 54 -1.11 9.12 -13.54
N ILE A 55 0.12 8.81 -13.88
CA ILE A 55 0.89 7.69 -13.33
C ILE A 55 2.12 8.27 -12.69
N SER A 56 2.26 8.15 -11.39
CA SER A 56 3.48 8.51 -10.67
C SER A 56 4.13 7.29 -10.03
N THR A 57 5.43 7.18 -10.15
CA THR A 57 6.25 6.20 -9.45
C THR A 57 7.30 6.96 -8.65
N ALA A 58 7.35 6.70 -7.35
CA ALA A 58 8.34 7.33 -6.50
C ALA A 58 9.11 6.29 -5.67
N GLU A 59 10.38 6.56 -5.48
CA GLU A 59 11.23 5.95 -4.48
C GLU A 59 11.64 7.04 -3.50
N ILE A 60 11.34 6.83 -2.22
CA ILE A 60 11.64 7.78 -1.13
C ILE A 60 12.59 7.07 -0.18
N ILE A 61 13.70 7.71 0.14
CA ILE A 61 14.69 7.24 1.11
C ILE A 61 14.84 8.34 2.15
N THR A 62 14.59 8.01 3.42
CA THR A 62 14.68 8.96 4.54
C THR A 62 15.67 8.47 5.59
N GLN A 63 16.37 9.39 6.26
CA GLN A 63 17.25 9.04 7.38
C GLN A 63 16.45 8.80 8.67
N HIS A 64 15.36 9.56 8.85
CA HIS A 64 14.43 9.48 9.96
C HIS A 64 13.01 9.38 9.41
N THR A 65 12.01 9.33 10.28
CA THR A 65 10.61 9.44 9.85
C THR A 65 10.35 10.84 9.34
N GLU A 66 9.99 10.95 8.06
CA GLU A 66 9.63 12.21 7.42
C GLU A 66 8.15 12.25 7.09
N ASP A 67 7.54 13.42 7.36
CA ASP A 67 6.12 13.69 7.10
C ASP A 67 5.98 14.61 5.88
N PHE A 68 5.22 14.14 4.92
CA PHE A 68 4.92 14.89 3.69
C PHE A 68 3.44 15.20 3.61
N TYR A 69 3.12 16.42 3.18
CA TYR A 69 1.76 16.82 2.85
C TYR A 69 1.54 16.72 1.34
N TYR A 70 0.59 15.90 0.94
CA TYR A 70 0.17 15.74 -0.45
C TYR A 70 -1.14 16.45 -0.69
N GLU A 71 -1.21 17.22 -1.76
CA GLU A 71 -2.42 17.90 -2.23
C GLU A 71 -2.64 17.68 -3.72
N SER A 72 -3.86 17.31 -4.09
CA SER A 72 -4.34 17.24 -5.47
C SER A 72 -5.50 18.21 -5.66
N SER A 73 -5.45 19.02 -6.73
CA SER A 73 -6.47 20.05 -7.01
C SER A 73 -7.78 19.50 -7.58
N LEU A 74 -7.84 18.24 -7.97
CA LEU A 74 -9.03 17.59 -8.54
C LEU A 74 -9.34 16.29 -7.83
N ASN A 75 -10.63 15.97 -7.76
CA ASN A 75 -11.08 14.65 -7.40
C ASN A 75 -10.63 13.64 -8.43
N HIS A 76 -10.15 12.51 -7.95
CA HIS A 76 -9.66 11.43 -8.79
C HIS A 76 -9.95 10.07 -8.13
N ILE A 77 -9.92 9.05 -8.96
CA ILE A 77 -9.88 7.66 -8.51
C ILE A 77 -8.41 7.27 -8.47
N GLY A 78 -7.95 6.87 -7.31
CA GLY A 78 -6.55 6.54 -7.05
C GLY A 78 -6.35 5.04 -6.86
N PHE A 79 -5.41 4.47 -7.60
CA PHE A 79 -4.88 3.12 -7.42
C PHE A 79 -3.47 3.25 -6.87
N LEU A 80 -3.30 2.97 -5.60
CA LEU A 80 -2.04 3.13 -4.87
C LEU A 80 -1.44 1.76 -4.58
N PHE A 81 -0.19 1.56 -4.99
CA PHE A 81 0.55 0.30 -4.86
C PHE A 81 1.86 0.55 -4.11
N CYS A 82 2.05 -0.08 -2.96
CA CYS A 82 3.33 -0.06 -2.25
C CYS A 82 4.19 -1.24 -2.72
N LEU A 83 5.30 -0.94 -3.38
CA LEU A 83 6.19 -1.94 -3.96
C LEU A 83 7.30 -2.35 -2.99
N ASN A 84 7.72 -1.43 -2.12
CA ASN A 84 8.74 -1.68 -1.10
C ASN A 84 8.48 -0.79 0.12
N GLY A 85 8.87 -1.25 1.32
CA GLY A 85 8.73 -0.50 2.56
C GLY A 85 7.29 -0.39 3.07
N SER A 86 6.98 0.72 3.72
CA SER A 86 5.64 1.03 4.21
C SER A 86 5.40 2.53 4.21
N ILE A 87 4.14 2.92 4.06
CA ILE A 87 3.68 4.30 4.09
C ILE A 87 2.43 4.37 4.93
N ASP A 88 2.41 5.27 5.91
CA ASP A 88 1.23 5.55 6.73
C ASP A 88 0.59 6.86 6.29
N TYR A 89 -0.73 6.84 6.08
CA TYR A 89 -1.51 7.97 5.63
C TYR A 89 -2.43 8.48 6.74
N PHE A 90 -2.48 9.79 6.87
CA PHE A 90 -3.29 10.52 7.85
C PHE A 90 -4.16 11.55 7.12
N ASN A 91 -5.20 12.05 7.81
CA ASN A 91 -5.92 13.21 7.32
C ASN A 91 -4.99 14.45 7.24
N ASP A 92 -5.44 15.50 6.60
CA ASP A 92 -4.69 16.74 6.35
C ASP A 92 -4.12 17.41 7.60
N THR A 93 -4.74 17.22 8.75
CA THR A 93 -4.30 17.74 10.06
C THR A 93 -3.50 16.72 10.87
N LYS A 94 -3.25 15.53 10.35
CA LYS A 94 -2.56 14.41 11.01
C LYS A 94 -3.20 13.93 12.33
N THR A 95 -4.48 14.28 12.55
CA THR A 95 -5.21 13.90 13.78
C THR A 95 -5.86 12.51 13.69
N LYS A 96 -6.05 12.00 12.48
CA LYS A 96 -6.69 10.71 12.22
C LYS A 96 -5.85 9.89 11.25
N HIS A 97 -5.43 8.69 11.69
CA HIS A 97 -4.84 7.70 10.81
C HIS A 97 -5.90 7.17 9.83
N LEU A 98 -5.58 7.16 8.54
CA LEU A 98 -6.47 6.71 7.47
C LEU A 98 -6.17 5.27 7.07
N LEU A 99 -4.91 4.99 6.71
CA LEU A 99 -4.46 3.65 6.31
C LEU A 99 -2.95 3.50 6.47
N SER A 100 -2.50 2.25 6.63
CA SER A 100 -1.10 1.84 6.48
C SER A 100 -0.99 0.93 5.27
N LEU A 101 -0.11 1.26 4.36
CA LEU A 101 0.17 0.49 3.16
C LEU A 101 1.56 -0.13 3.28
N HIS A 102 1.62 -1.44 3.32
CA HIS A 102 2.87 -2.19 3.45
C HIS A 102 3.31 -2.75 2.09
N GLN A 103 4.54 -3.23 2.04
CA GLN A 103 5.10 -3.85 0.84
C GLN A 103 4.17 -4.91 0.24
N ASN A 104 3.99 -4.86 -1.07
CA ASN A 104 3.10 -5.69 -1.87
C ASN A 104 1.60 -5.52 -1.52
N GLN A 105 1.22 -4.37 -1.00
CA GLN A 105 -0.17 -4.01 -0.77
C GLN A 105 -0.64 -2.90 -1.71
N GLN A 106 -1.93 -2.87 -1.93
CA GLN A 106 -2.62 -1.88 -2.74
C GLN A 106 -3.85 -1.33 -2.02
N ASN A 107 -4.20 -0.11 -2.37
CA ASN A 107 -5.45 0.55 -1.98
C ASN A 107 -6.07 1.24 -3.18
N ILE A 108 -7.40 1.27 -3.21
CA ILE A 108 -8.16 2.02 -4.21
C ILE A 108 -9.05 3.01 -3.48
N SER A 109 -8.96 4.27 -3.86
CA SER A 109 -9.68 5.37 -3.23
C SER A 109 -10.36 6.26 -4.27
N ALA A 110 -11.44 6.92 -3.86
CA ALA A 110 -12.10 7.96 -4.64
C ALA A 110 -12.12 9.25 -3.83
N GLY A 111 -11.32 10.23 -4.22
CA GLY A 111 -11.25 11.54 -3.58
C GLY A 111 -10.70 11.60 -2.15
N GLN A 112 -10.56 10.46 -1.49
CA GLN A 112 -10.20 10.40 -0.05
C GLN A 112 -8.73 10.71 0.25
N LEU A 113 -7.86 10.62 -0.76
CA LEU A 113 -6.43 10.92 -0.64
C LEU A 113 -6.05 12.21 -1.38
N ASN A 114 -7.00 13.14 -1.58
CA ASN A 114 -6.73 14.41 -2.26
C ASN A 114 -5.93 15.39 -1.40
N ARG A 115 -6.10 15.32 -0.08
CA ARG A 115 -5.37 16.13 0.91
C ARG A 115 -5.03 15.25 2.09
N VAL A 116 -3.79 14.83 2.16
CA VAL A 116 -3.34 13.88 3.19
C VAL A 116 -1.93 14.20 3.63
N VAL A 117 -1.65 13.84 4.88
CA VAL A 117 -0.27 13.72 5.36
C VAL A 117 0.11 12.25 5.24
N PHE A 118 1.30 11.96 4.71
CA PHE A 118 1.85 10.64 4.78
C PHE A 118 3.27 10.65 5.34
N ASN A 119 3.65 9.59 6.02
CA ASN A 119 5.00 9.45 6.52
C ASN A 119 5.72 8.25 5.91
N VAL A 120 7.05 8.40 5.84
CA VAL A 120 7.96 7.36 5.38
C VAL A 120 9.10 7.24 6.39
N THR A 121 9.46 6.01 6.75
CA THR A 121 10.61 5.70 7.59
C THR A 121 11.54 4.76 6.83
N GLY A 122 12.76 5.20 6.59
CA GLY A 122 13.75 4.45 5.82
C GLY A 122 13.47 4.48 4.33
N LYS A 123 13.24 3.33 3.69
CA LYS A 123 13.01 3.25 2.24
C LYS A 123 11.59 2.81 1.93
N ALA A 124 10.90 3.58 1.08
CA ALA A 124 9.61 3.19 0.51
C ALA A 124 9.59 3.44 -1.00
N SER A 125 8.91 2.59 -1.75
CA SER A 125 8.62 2.83 -3.16
C SER A 125 7.17 2.49 -3.48
N TYR A 126 6.55 3.36 -4.27
CA TYR A 126 5.15 3.20 -4.64
C TYR A 126 4.90 3.58 -6.11
N THR A 127 3.81 3.05 -6.65
CA THR A 127 3.18 3.54 -7.87
C THR A 127 1.78 4.04 -7.53
N TYR A 128 1.47 5.27 -7.95
CA TYR A 128 0.15 5.86 -7.79
C TYR A 128 -0.43 6.21 -9.15
N ILE A 129 -1.53 5.55 -9.50
CA ILE A 129 -2.26 5.77 -10.75
C ILE A 129 -3.54 6.53 -10.40
N GLN A 130 -3.71 7.70 -10.99
CA GLN A 130 -4.84 8.57 -10.72
C GLN A 130 -5.62 8.78 -12.01
N LEU A 131 -6.92 8.57 -11.94
CA LEU A 131 -7.85 8.78 -13.07
C LEU A 131 -8.83 9.88 -12.67
N THR A 132 -9.02 10.86 -13.54
CA THR A 132 -10.10 11.85 -13.33
C THR A 132 -11.45 11.12 -13.32
N GLU A 133 -12.39 11.63 -12.55
CA GLU A 133 -13.75 11.06 -12.50
C GLU A 133 -14.38 11.03 -13.90
N SER A 134 -14.16 12.07 -14.72
CA SER A 134 -14.66 12.13 -16.08
C SER A 134 -14.09 11.03 -16.98
N TYR A 135 -12.77 10.75 -16.86
CA TYR A 135 -12.14 9.67 -17.61
C TYR A 135 -12.67 8.30 -17.18
N PHE A 136 -12.73 8.04 -15.88
CA PHE A 136 -13.25 6.78 -15.36
C PHE A 136 -14.71 6.54 -15.78
N LYS A 137 -15.57 7.54 -15.64
CA LYS A 137 -16.97 7.45 -16.03
C LYS A 137 -17.14 7.15 -17.54
N LYS A 138 -16.31 7.77 -18.39
CA LYS A 138 -16.30 7.51 -19.83
C LYS A 138 -15.97 6.05 -20.17
N ILE A 139 -15.01 5.44 -19.43
CA ILE A 139 -14.55 4.07 -19.70
C ILE A 139 -15.43 3.02 -19.03
N ALA A 140 -15.72 3.19 -17.75
CA ALA A 140 -16.48 2.22 -16.96
C ALA A 140 -18.00 2.33 -17.16
N SER A 141 -18.48 3.40 -17.81
CA SER A 141 -19.91 3.71 -17.99
C SER A 141 -20.70 3.75 -16.68
N GLN A 142 -20.03 3.98 -15.56
CA GLN A 142 -20.61 4.08 -14.23
C GLN A 142 -19.83 5.07 -13.37
N ASP A 143 -20.50 5.62 -12.35
CA ASP A 143 -19.83 6.43 -11.34
C ASP A 143 -19.03 5.55 -10.39
N PHE A 144 -17.90 6.03 -9.93
CA PHE A 144 -17.14 5.34 -8.90
C PHE A 144 -17.86 5.53 -7.57
N ALA A 145 -18.32 4.44 -6.97
CA ALA A 145 -18.93 4.51 -5.65
C ALA A 145 -17.88 4.92 -4.62
N GLU A 146 -18.12 6.01 -3.89
CA GLU A 146 -17.28 6.38 -2.75
C GLU A 146 -17.21 5.22 -1.76
N LYS A 147 -16.03 4.63 -1.62
CA LYS A 147 -15.79 3.64 -0.59
C LYS A 147 -15.41 4.39 0.69
N THR A 148 -16.29 4.38 1.66
CA THR A 148 -16.07 5.01 2.97
C THR A 148 -14.93 4.36 3.78
N ASN A 149 -14.49 3.16 3.40
CA ASN A 149 -13.43 2.43 4.09
C ASN A 149 -12.24 2.21 3.15
N LEU A 150 -11.09 2.78 3.51
CA LEU A 150 -9.82 2.53 2.86
C LEU A 150 -9.31 1.14 3.26
N ILE A 151 -9.51 0.15 2.40
CA ILE A 151 -9.11 -1.24 2.64
C ILE A 151 -7.86 -1.52 1.82
N CYS A 152 -6.79 -2.00 2.47
CA CYS A 152 -5.60 -2.48 1.81
C CYS A 152 -5.73 -3.97 1.49
N THR A 153 -5.39 -4.34 0.26
CA THR A 153 -5.35 -5.73 -0.20
C THR A 153 -3.96 -6.05 -0.75
N ASP A 154 -3.62 -7.33 -0.84
CA ASP A 154 -2.34 -7.71 -1.43
C ASP A 154 -2.37 -7.51 -2.96
N ILE A 155 -1.24 -7.10 -3.54
CA ILE A 155 -1.04 -7.01 -4.99
C ILE A 155 -1.06 -8.44 -5.56
N THR A 156 -1.95 -8.71 -6.51
CA THR A 156 -1.97 -10.02 -7.18
C THR A 156 -0.82 -10.15 -8.19
N PRO A 157 -0.42 -11.39 -8.57
CA PRO A 157 0.62 -11.59 -9.59
C PRO A 157 0.31 -10.89 -10.92
N GLU A 158 -0.96 -10.85 -11.33
CA GLU A 158 -1.40 -10.18 -12.55
C GLU A 158 -1.19 -8.67 -12.48
N ILE A 159 -1.56 -8.05 -11.35
CA ILE A 159 -1.34 -6.63 -11.11
C ILE A 159 0.16 -6.32 -11.01
N ALA A 160 0.96 -7.19 -10.38
CA ALA A 160 2.42 -7.01 -10.32
C ALA A 160 3.06 -6.98 -11.72
N LEU A 161 2.64 -7.87 -12.62
CA LEU A 161 3.07 -7.87 -14.03
C LEU A 161 2.63 -6.61 -14.77
N LEU A 162 1.41 -6.13 -14.52
CA LEU A 162 0.92 -4.87 -15.08
C LEU A 162 1.76 -3.68 -14.63
N LEU A 163 2.06 -3.58 -13.33
CA LEU A 163 2.90 -2.50 -12.78
C LEU A 163 4.32 -2.52 -13.38
N GLN A 164 4.89 -3.70 -13.54
CA GLN A 164 6.17 -3.85 -14.23
C GLN A 164 6.09 -3.40 -15.70
N ALA A 165 4.99 -3.69 -16.38
CA ALA A 165 4.76 -3.28 -17.76
C ALA A 165 4.63 -1.75 -17.93
N LEU A 166 4.09 -1.01 -16.94
CA LEU A 166 3.99 0.45 -16.96
C LEU A 166 5.37 1.15 -16.95
N ASN A 167 6.39 0.48 -16.44
CA ASN A 167 7.78 0.97 -16.42
C ASN A 167 8.62 0.48 -17.61
N ASN A 168 7.98 -0.16 -18.61
CA ASN A 168 8.69 -0.65 -19.78
C ASN A 168 9.04 0.51 -20.73
N HIS A 169 10.32 0.64 -21.08
CA HIS A 169 10.85 1.69 -21.97
C HIS A 169 10.94 1.24 -23.45
N LYS A 170 10.35 0.11 -23.80
CA LYS A 170 10.41 -0.44 -25.18
C LYS A 170 9.75 0.47 -26.22
N TYR A 171 8.73 1.21 -25.84
CA TYR A 171 7.93 2.04 -26.72
C TYR A 171 8.18 3.53 -26.52
N MET A 172 8.03 4.34 -27.57
CA MET A 172 8.21 5.78 -27.52
C MET A 172 6.99 6.52 -28.13
N GLY A 173 6.83 7.78 -27.77
CA GLY A 173 5.84 8.69 -28.36
C GLY A 173 4.42 8.16 -28.32
N ARG A 174 3.73 8.23 -29.45
CA ARG A 174 2.32 7.83 -29.58
C ARG A 174 2.07 6.34 -29.27
N VAL A 175 3.02 5.47 -29.63
CA VAL A 175 2.92 4.02 -29.35
C VAL A 175 3.00 3.75 -27.84
N LYS A 176 3.89 4.44 -27.14
CA LYS A 176 3.99 4.36 -25.69
C LYS A 176 2.71 4.80 -24.98
N ARG A 177 2.09 5.90 -25.43
CA ARG A 177 0.80 6.36 -24.93
C ARG A 177 -0.29 5.28 -25.05
N ILE A 178 -0.47 4.73 -26.26
CA ILE A 178 -1.48 3.69 -26.51
C ILE A 178 -1.20 2.45 -25.64
N TYR A 179 0.07 2.07 -25.52
CA TYR A 179 0.47 0.96 -24.67
C TYR A 179 0.12 1.20 -23.19
N LEU A 180 0.45 2.37 -22.65
CA LEU A 180 0.11 2.73 -21.26
C LEU A 180 -1.40 2.74 -21.04
N GLU A 181 -2.16 3.33 -21.98
CA GLU A 181 -3.62 3.36 -21.91
C GLU A 181 -4.23 1.96 -21.92
N SER A 182 -3.69 1.03 -22.74
CA SER A 182 -4.12 -0.38 -22.72
C SER A 182 -3.91 -1.05 -21.37
N LYS A 183 -2.82 -0.70 -20.64
CA LYS A 183 -2.56 -1.21 -19.28
C LYS A 183 -3.49 -0.60 -18.25
N ILE A 184 -3.89 0.63 -18.43
CA ILE A 184 -4.91 1.24 -17.57
C ILE A 184 -6.27 0.58 -17.77
N PHE A 185 -6.66 0.26 -19.01
CA PHE A 185 -7.88 -0.51 -19.25
C PHE A 185 -7.84 -1.90 -18.57
N GLU A 186 -6.72 -2.59 -18.67
CA GLU A 186 -6.52 -3.88 -17.99
C GLU A 186 -6.68 -3.74 -16.47
N LEU A 187 -6.10 -2.69 -15.87
CA LEU A 187 -6.25 -2.37 -14.45
C LEU A 187 -7.72 -2.11 -14.07
N ILE A 188 -8.45 -1.34 -14.87
CA ILE A 188 -9.88 -1.07 -14.65
C ILE A 188 -10.68 -2.37 -14.74
N VAL A 189 -10.39 -3.26 -15.69
CA VAL A 189 -11.04 -4.57 -15.80
C VAL A 189 -10.83 -5.39 -14.53
N PHE A 190 -9.60 -5.49 -14.03
CA PHE A 190 -9.33 -6.18 -12.76
C PHE A 190 -10.10 -5.57 -11.60
N TYR A 191 -10.17 -4.24 -11.55
CA TYR A 191 -10.92 -3.53 -10.54
C TYR A 191 -12.43 -3.86 -10.60
N LEU A 192 -13.05 -3.73 -11.78
CA LEU A 192 -14.47 -3.97 -11.99
C LEU A 192 -14.87 -5.44 -11.76
N GLN A 193 -13.96 -6.39 -12.04
CA GLN A 193 -14.16 -7.79 -11.72
C GLN A 193 -14.17 -8.03 -10.20
N GLN A 194 -13.36 -7.30 -9.44
CA GLN A 194 -13.35 -7.35 -7.97
C GLN A 194 -14.60 -6.66 -7.38
N GLU A 195 -15.23 -5.73 -8.10
CA GLU A 195 -16.47 -5.05 -7.69
C GLU A 195 -17.73 -5.92 -7.72
N ARG A 196 -17.65 -7.16 -8.16
CA ARG A 196 -18.70 -8.12 -7.83
C ARG A 196 -18.47 -8.61 -6.38
N PRO A 197 -18.80 -7.80 -5.38
CA PRO A 197 -18.62 -8.25 -4.01
C PRO A 197 -19.72 -9.28 -3.79
N VAL A 198 -19.34 -10.39 -3.26
CA VAL A 198 -20.13 -10.92 -2.18
C VAL A 198 -20.10 -9.83 -1.10
N THR A 199 -20.89 -8.79 -1.27
CA THR A 199 -21.13 -7.77 -0.24
C THR A 199 -21.91 -8.46 0.86
N ILE A 200 -21.17 -9.04 1.78
CA ILE A 200 -21.71 -9.19 3.11
C ILE A 200 -21.35 -7.88 3.77
N PRO A 201 -22.32 -6.98 4.00
CA PRO A 201 -22.05 -5.73 4.69
C PRO A 201 -21.54 -6.11 6.07
N ILE A 202 -20.25 -5.89 6.32
CA ILE A 202 -19.70 -6.00 7.66
C ILE A 202 -20.22 -4.77 8.38
N LYS A 203 -21.10 -4.96 9.36
CA LYS A 203 -21.59 -3.87 10.19
C LYS A 203 -20.40 -3.16 10.83
N GLU A 204 -20.46 -1.85 10.99
CA GLU A 204 -19.40 -1.05 11.60
C GLU A 204 -18.97 -1.60 12.97
N GLU A 205 -19.93 -2.08 13.74
CA GLU A 205 -19.69 -2.74 15.03
C GLU A 205 -18.85 -4.02 14.88
N ASP A 206 -19.17 -4.86 13.88
CA ASP A 206 -18.40 -6.08 13.60
C ASP A 206 -16.98 -5.73 13.09
N ALA A 207 -16.84 -4.66 12.30
CA ALA A 207 -15.53 -4.17 11.86
C ALA A 207 -14.64 -3.75 13.03
N LYS A 208 -15.17 -2.97 13.99
CA LYS A 208 -14.46 -2.60 15.23
C LYS A 208 -13.98 -3.83 16.00
N LYS A 209 -14.82 -4.85 16.13
CA LYS A 209 -14.49 -6.12 16.78
C LYS A 209 -13.38 -6.90 16.04
N ILE A 210 -13.38 -6.85 14.71
CA ILE A 210 -12.33 -7.49 13.89
C ILE A 210 -10.99 -6.78 14.04
N PHE A 211 -10.97 -5.43 14.04
CA PHE A 211 -9.74 -4.68 14.30
C PHE A 211 -9.23 -4.90 15.72
N PHE A 212 -10.11 -5.03 16.70
CA PHE A 212 -9.71 -5.41 18.05
C PHE A 212 -9.11 -6.84 18.09
N ALA A 213 -9.70 -7.80 17.36
CA ALA A 213 -9.12 -9.13 17.21
C ALA A 213 -7.72 -9.08 16.56
N LYS A 214 -7.51 -8.21 15.57
CA LYS A 214 -6.18 -7.97 14.98
C LYS A 214 -5.18 -7.53 16.04
N GLN A 215 -5.51 -6.54 16.87
CA GLN A 215 -4.65 -6.07 17.95
C GLN A 215 -4.31 -7.19 18.95
N LEU A 216 -5.27 -8.06 19.28
CA LEU A 216 -5.03 -9.23 20.15
C LEU A 216 -4.06 -10.23 19.53
N VAL A 217 -4.07 -10.41 18.20
CA VAL A 217 -3.08 -11.25 17.50
C VAL A 217 -1.70 -10.61 17.55
N GLU A 218 -1.59 -9.29 17.35
CA GLU A 218 -0.34 -8.55 17.36
C GLU A 218 0.32 -8.48 18.76
N SER A 219 -0.50 -8.40 19.81
CA SER A 219 -0.02 -8.26 21.17
C SER A 219 0.57 -9.54 21.77
N ASN A 220 0.26 -10.71 21.22
CA ASN A 220 0.75 -11.99 21.76
C ASN A 220 1.16 -12.97 20.65
N LEU A 221 2.34 -12.75 20.11
CA LEU A 221 2.91 -13.61 19.07
C LEU A 221 3.41 -14.96 19.60
N GLN A 222 3.86 -15.02 20.85
CA GLN A 222 4.40 -16.26 21.44
C GLN A 222 3.29 -17.26 21.77
N HIS A 223 2.21 -16.78 22.38
CA HIS A 223 1.09 -17.60 22.83
C HIS A 223 -0.23 -17.07 22.20
N PRO A 224 -0.41 -17.24 20.88
CA PRO A 224 -1.59 -16.71 20.20
C PRO A 224 -2.85 -17.40 20.69
N CYS A 225 -3.92 -16.64 20.80
CA CYS A 225 -5.24 -17.18 21.08
C CYS A 225 -5.65 -18.21 20.02
N SER A 226 -6.30 -19.27 20.43
CA SER A 226 -7.09 -20.09 19.49
C SER A 226 -8.18 -19.24 18.83
N LEU A 227 -8.70 -19.72 17.71
CA LEU A 227 -9.75 -18.98 16.98
C LEU A 227 -10.99 -18.74 17.85
N MET A 228 -11.38 -19.76 18.64
CA MET A 228 -12.51 -19.69 19.56
C MET A 228 -12.27 -18.69 20.71
N GLU A 229 -11.07 -18.66 21.27
CA GLU A 229 -10.70 -17.66 22.29
C GLU A 229 -10.67 -16.26 21.73
N LEU A 230 -10.12 -16.09 20.52
CA LEU A 230 -10.06 -14.81 19.84
C LEU A 230 -11.46 -14.26 19.54
N SER A 231 -12.37 -15.11 19.03
CA SER A 231 -13.76 -14.73 18.76
C SER A 231 -14.51 -14.32 20.03
N ARG A 232 -14.29 -15.07 21.13
CA ARG A 232 -14.87 -14.75 22.44
C ARG A 232 -14.35 -13.44 23.00
N LYS A 233 -13.03 -13.21 22.94
CA LYS A 233 -12.41 -11.96 23.43
C LYS A 233 -12.84 -10.76 22.60
N ALA A 234 -12.99 -10.93 21.29
CA ALA A 234 -13.44 -9.87 20.41
C ALA A 234 -14.96 -9.64 20.41
N GLY A 235 -15.73 -10.49 21.08
CA GLY A 235 -17.19 -10.38 21.14
C GLY A 235 -17.88 -10.57 19.78
N ILE A 236 -17.33 -11.45 18.93
CA ILE A 236 -17.83 -11.74 17.58
C ILE A 236 -17.87 -13.26 17.39
N ASN A 237 -18.83 -13.78 16.62
CA ASN A 237 -18.84 -15.22 16.37
C ASN A 237 -17.73 -15.63 15.40
N ASP A 238 -17.38 -16.92 15.46
CA ASP A 238 -16.26 -17.52 14.72
C ASP A 238 -16.36 -17.36 13.19
N TYR A 239 -17.58 -17.52 12.65
CA TYR A 239 -17.85 -17.35 11.22
C TYR A 239 -17.62 -15.91 10.77
N LYS A 240 -18.18 -14.93 11.50
CA LYS A 240 -18.01 -13.51 11.21
C LYS A 240 -16.56 -13.08 11.37
N LEU A 241 -15.86 -13.59 12.41
CA LEU A 241 -14.44 -13.32 12.62
C LEU A 241 -13.60 -13.79 11.44
N LYS A 242 -13.71 -15.08 11.05
CA LYS A 242 -12.96 -15.64 9.91
C LYS A 242 -13.20 -14.86 8.62
N LYS A 243 -14.48 -14.64 8.31
CA LYS A 243 -14.87 -13.97 7.08
C LYS A 243 -14.48 -12.50 7.07
N GLY A 244 -14.80 -11.78 8.14
CA GLY A 244 -14.50 -10.36 8.25
C GLY A 244 -13.00 -10.08 8.37
N PHE A 245 -12.26 -10.94 9.07
CA PHE A 245 -10.80 -10.81 9.16
C PHE A 245 -10.16 -10.96 7.78
N LYS A 246 -10.60 -11.95 6.97
CA LYS A 246 -10.14 -12.11 5.60
C LYS A 246 -10.51 -10.91 4.70
N ILE A 247 -11.71 -10.33 4.89
CA ILE A 247 -12.19 -9.18 4.09
C ILE A 247 -11.46 -7.89 4.49
N LEU A 248 -11.36 -7.60 5.81
CA LEU A 248 -10.83 -6.31 6.30
C LEU A 248 -9.31 -6.28 6.43
N ILE A 249 -8.68 -7.45 6.72
CA ILE A 249 -7.23 -7.54 6.96
C ILE A 249 -6.49 -8.17 5.76
N GLY A 250 -7.24 -8.74 4.79
CA GLY A 250 -6.67 -9.39 3.61
C GLY A 250 -6.16 -10.82 3.85
N HIS A 251 -6.05 -11.25 5.10
CA HIS A 251 -5.49 -12.55 5.50
C HIS A 251 -6.46 -13.34 6.37
N THR A 252 -6.27 -14.66 6.45
CA THR A 252 -6.85 -15.43 7.56
C THR A 252 -6.15 -15.04 8.86
N VAL A 253 -6.79 -15.26 10.02
CA VAL A 253 -6.20 -14.94 11.34
C VAL A 253 -4.80 -15.56 11.49
N PHE A 254 -4.65 -16.84 11.15
CA PHE A 254 -3.34 -17.51 11.25
C PHE A 254 -2.37 -17.13 10.13
N GLY A 255 -2.87 -16.79 8.94
CA GLY A 255 -2.05 -16.22 7.87
C GLY A 255 -1.46 -14.86 8.27
N TYR A 256 -2.26 -14.04 8.93
CA TYR A 256 -1.82 -12.76 9.47
C TYR A 256 -0.79 -12.95 10.61
N LEU A 257 -1.07 -13.83 11.55
CA LEU A 257 -0.12 -14.19 12.62
C LEU A 257 1.23 -14.64 12.02
N TYR A 258 1.20 -15.49 11.00
CA TYR A 258 2.42 -15.94 10.31
C TYR A 258 3.18 -14.76 9.71
N LYS A 259 2.49 -13.86 9.00
CA LYS A 259 3.07 -12.65 8.40
C LYS A 259 3.78 -11.80 9.46
N ILE A 260 3.08 -11.41 10.52
CA ILE A 260 3.64 -10.55 11.59
C ILE A 260 4.81 -11.22 12.31
N ARG A 261 4.76 -12.54 12.53
CA ARG A 261 5.89 -13.30 13.09
C ARG A 261 7.14 -13.18 12.21
N MET A 262 6.99 -13.27 10.89
CA MET A 262 8.10 -13.14 9.94
C MET A 262 8.67 -11.72 9.90
N GLU A 263 7.81 -10.71 9.91
CA GLU A 263 8.20 -9.29 9.96
C GLU A 263 8.97 -8.97 11.25
N ARG A 264 8.47 -9.40 12.41
CA ARG A 264 9.15 -9.22 13.69
C ARG A 264 10.47 -9.99 13.75
N ALA A 265 10.50 -11.21 13.20
CA ALA A 265 11.73 -11.99 13.11
C ALA A 265 12.80 -11.28 12.29
N HIS A 266 12.40 -10.74 11.13
CA HIS A 266 13.31 -9.98 10.28
C HIS A 266 13.88 -8.77 11.01
N TYR A 267 13.05 -8.03 11.73
CA TYR A 267 13.48 -6.89 12.54
C TYR A 267 14.50 -7.30 13.62
N PHE A 268 14.21 -8.33 14.40
CA PHE A 268 15.11 -8.81 15.47
C PHE A 268 16.45 -9.31 14.94
N LEU A 269 16.45 -9.98 13.79
CA LEU A 269 17.69 -10.47 13.15
C LEU A 269 18.52 -9.30 12.58
N LEU A 270 17.89 -8.35 11.90
CA LEU A 270 18.59 -7.29 11.18
C LEU A 270 18.99 -6.13 12.08
N GLN A 271 18.08 -5.66 12.94
CA GLN A 271 18.30 -4.47 13.77
C GLN A 271 18.88 -4.80 15.15
N GLU A 272 18.33 -5.82 15.81
CA GLU A 272 18.78 -6.18 17.15
C GLU A 272 19.87 -7.26 17.17
N LYS A 273 20.24 -7.80 15.99
CA LYS A 273 21.31 -8.82 15.82
C LYS A 273 21.17 -10.02 16.75
N LYS A 274 19.93 -10.36 17.11
CA LYS A 274 19.64 -11.51 17.98
C LYS A 274 19.94 -12.84 17.30
N SER A 275 20.27 -13.86 18.07
CA SER A 275 20.51 -15.21 17.54
C SER A 275 19.25 -15.82 16.90
N VAL A 276 19.43 -16.69 15.92
CA VAL A 276 18.31 -17.36 15.22
C VAL A 276 17.42 -18.14 16.18
N SER A 277 18.02 -18.80 17.18
CA SER A 277 17.29 -19.57 18.19
C SER A 277 16.47 -18.68 19.12
N GLU A 278 17.05 -17.56 19.56
CA GLU A 278 16.35 -16.57 20.37
C GLU A 278 15.18 -15.93 19.61
N VAL A 279 15.40 -15.54 18.35
CA VAL A 279 14.35 -14.98 17.51
C VAL A 279 13.23 -15.98 17.28
N ALA A 280 13.53 -17.25 17.02
CA ALA A 280 12.52 -18.29 16.87
C ALA A 280 11.60 -18.34 18.10
N PHE A 281 12.16 -18.30 19.31
CA PHE A 281 11.40 -18.28 20.55
C PHE A 281 10.57 -16.99 20.70
N LEU A 282 11.19 -15.82 20.49
CA LEU A 282 10.51 -14.52 20.60
C LEU A 282 9.30 -14.36 19.69
N VAL A 283 9.34 -14.94 18.48
CA VAL A 283 8.21 -14.90 17.55
C VAL A 283 7.28 -16.12 17.67
N GLY A 284 7.44 -16.95 18.72
CA GLY A 284 6.50 -17.98 19.09
C GLY A 284 6.66 -19.32 18.36
N TYR A 285 7.86 -19.66 17.91
CA TYR A 285 8.19 -21.01 17.44
C TYR A 285 8.80 -21.83 18.57
N LYS A 286 8.23 -23.00 18.85
CA LYS A 286 8.77 -23.95 19.82
C LYS A 286 10.07 -24.63 19.37
N ASN A 287 10.31 -24.65 18.05
CA ASN A 287 11.46 -25.28 17.45
C ASN A 287 12.09 -24.35 16.41
N ALA A 288 13.39 -24.06 16.58
CA ALA A 288 14.14 -23.19 15.67
C ALA A 288 14.17 -23.70 14.23
N GLN A 289 14.16 -25.03 14.01
CA GLN A 289 14.15 -25.60 12.67
C GLN A 289 12.86 -25.29 11.90
N HIS A 290 11.71 -25.32 12.57
CA HIS A 290 10.44 -24.93 11.98
C HIS A 290 10.43 -23.43 11.64
N PHE A 291 11.02 -22.60 12.48
CA PHE A 291 11.20 -21.18 12.21
C PHE A 291 12.08 -20.95 10.97
N ILE A 292 13.27 -21.60 10.91
CA ILE A 292 14.19 -21.47 9.77
C ILE A 292 13.49 -21.82 8.46
N THR A 293 12.72 -22.92 8.46
CA THR A 293 11.95 -23.35 7.28
C THR A 293 10.89 -22.32 6.89
N ALA A 294 10.14 -21.81 7.87
CA ALA A 294 9.11 -20.79 7.65
C ALA A 294 9.72 -19.48 7.15
N PHE A 295 10.82 -19.03 7.74
CA PHE A 295 11.54 -17.82 7.36
C PHE A 295 12.09 -17.90 5.94
N LYS A 296 12.77 -19.01 5.60
CA LYS A 296 13.26 -19.29 4.24
C LYS A 296 12.11 -19.33 3.22
N LYS A 297 10.97 -19.92 3.59
CA LYS A 297 9.78 -19.92 2.72
C LYS A 297 9.27 -18.52 2.43
N HIS A 298 9.29 -17.63 3.44
CA HIS A 298 8.77 -16.25 3.33
C HIS A 298 9.75 -15.32 2.61
N TYR A 299 11.00 -15.25 3.06
CA TYR A 299 12.00 -14.30 2.55
C TYR A 299 12.94 -14.87 1.48
N LYS A 300 12.87 -16.17 1.18
CA LYS A 300 13.75 -16.89 0.23
C LYS A 300 15.24 -16.93 0.64
N ILE A 301 15.59 -16.45 1.83
CA ILE A 301 16.93 -16.46 2.43
C ILE A 301 16.92 -17.17 3.78
N LEU A 302 18.06 -17.62 4.24
CA LEU A 302 18.20 -18.19 5.58
C LEU A 302 18.26 -17.07 6.64
N PRO A 303 17.62 -17.23 7.82
CA PRO A 303 17.65 -16.20 8.88
C PRO A 303 19.07 -15.89 9.35
N GLY A 304 19.98 -16.88 9.41
CA GLY A 304 21.38 -16.69 9.82
C GLY A 304 22.22 -15.87 8.82
N SER A 305 21.76 -15.64 7.59
CA SER A 305 22.49 -14.78 6.65
C SER A 305 22.34 -13.29 6.99
N LEU A 306 21.31 -12.90 7.76
CA LEU A 306 21.09 -11.51 8.18
C LEU A 306 21.95 -11.08 9.36
N ASN A 307 22.53 -12.02 10.11
CA ASN A 307 23.38 -11.75 11.28
C ASN A 307 24.88 -11.73 10.95
N LYS A 308 25.26 -12.03 9.71
CA LYS A 308 26.65 -12.16 9.28
C LYS A 308 27.31 -10.86 8.79
N ASN A 309 26.58 -9.73 8.86
CA ASN A 309 27.11 -8.39 8.50
C ASN A 309 27.21 -7.51 9.72
#